data_007819d648892329a575e3ee44087871
#
_entry.id   007819d648892329a575e3ee44087871
#
_cell.length_a   1.000
_cell.length_b   1.000
_cell.length_c   1.000
_cell.angle_alpha   90.00
_cell.angle_beta   90.00
_cell.angle_gamma   90.00
#
_symmetry.space_group_name_H-M   'P 1'
#
loop_
_entity.id
_entity.type
_entity.pdbx_description
1 polymer ?
#
loop_
_entity_poly.entity_id
_entity_poly.type
_entity_poly.pdbx_seq_one_letter_code
_entity_poly.pdbx_strand_id
1 'polypeptide(L)'
;MFLMLPVVVTDAETKDEAGEVLCINTFGAFIRGEGGFGGDRGPSGPKNVPPERAPDEVVEMQTLPQQAAIYRLSGDRNPLHIDPNFAKMAGYDQPILHGLCSFGHVARAVIQKYCGGDSDRLKVLDVRFSGVVFPGDKIITEMWKESDSQIILQAKTQRGEVVLSNAAATIAA
;
A
#
# COMPACT_ATOMS: atom_id res chain seq x y z
N MET A 1 -10.49 -25.36 10.05
CA MET A 1 -9.01 -25.51 10.04
C MET A 1 -8.45 -24.23 9.42
N PHE A 2 -7.98 -23.30 10.25
CA PHE A 2 -7.35 -22.08 9.73
C PHE A 2 -6.03 -22.46 9.07
N LEU A 3 -5.92 -22.24 7.76
CA LEU A 3 -4.63 -22.35 7.09
C LEU A 3 -3.70 -21.29 7.69
N MET A 4 -2.72 -21.73 8.48
CA MET A 4 -1.61 -20.88 8.88
C MET A 4 -0.75 -20.68 7.64
N LEU A 5 -0.74 -19.47 7.10
CA LEU A 5 0.12 -19.10 5.97
C LEU A 5 1.46 -18.63 6.55
N PRO A 6 2.59 -19.22 6.14
CA PRO A 6 3.89 -18.72 6.57
C PRO A 6 4.16 -17.38 5.90
N VAL A 7 4.84 -16.52 6.64
CA VAL A 7 5.41 -15.28 6.10
C VAL A 7 6.92 -15.47 6.03
N VAL A 8 7.48 -15.37 4.83
CA VAL A 8 8.93 -15.27 4.64
C VAL A 8 9.28 -13.81 4.60
N VAL A 9 10.15 -13.38 5.51
CA VAL A 9 10.68 -12.01 5.54
C VAL A 9 12.09 -12.04 4.99
N THR A 10 12.37 -11.17 4.01
CA THR A 10 13.68 -11.05 3.37
C THR A 10 14.14 -9.60 3.45
N ASP A 11 15.33 -9.38 3.96
CA ASP A 11 16.00 -8.09 3.93
C ASP A 11 16.98 -8.04 2.75
N ALA A 12 16.84 -7.01 1.92
CA ALA A 12 17.74 -6.73 0.81
C ALA A 12 18.52 -5.43 1.10
N GLU A 13 19.82 -5.55 1.29
CA GLU A 13 20.71 -4.41 1.48
C GLU A 13 21.18 -3.86 0.13
N THR A 14 21.00 -2.56 -0.09
CA THR A 14 21.64 -1.84 -1.19
C THR A 14 22.87 -1.11 -0.66
N LYS A 15 24.02 -1.33 -1.30
CA LYS A 15 25.30 -0.75 -0.90
C LYS A 15 25.90 0.08 -2.02
N ASP A 16 26.70 1.07 -1.66
CA ASP A 16 27.53 1.80 -2.61
C ASP A 16 28.80 1.01 -3.00
N GLU A 17 29.65 1.61 -3.85
CA GLU A 17 30.90 1.00 -4.30
C GLU A 17 31.92 0.81 -3.17
N ALA A 18 31.79 1.55 -2.07
CA ALA A 18 32.64 1.42 -0.88
C ALA A 18 32.13 0.33 0.09
N GLY A 19 30.96 -0.24 -0.17
CA GLY A 19 30.33 -1.25 0.68
C GLY A 19 29.46 -0.68 1.80
N GLU A 20 29.27 0.65 1.86
CA GLU A 20 28.39 1.29 2.83
C GLU A 20 26.92 1.03 2.50
N VAL A 21 26.12 0.68 3.51
CA VAL A 21 24.69 0.42 3.34
C VAL A 21 23.94 1.71 3.08
N LEU A 22 23.33 1.85 1.90
CA LEU A 22 22.52 2.98 1.52
C LEU A 22 21.07 2.82 1.96
N CYS A 23 20.51 1.61 1.83
CA CYS A 23 19.18 1.30 2.33
C CYS A 23 18.99 -0.21 2.55
N ILE A 24 18.02 -0.54 3.37
CA ILE A 24 17.54 -1.92 3.59
C ILE A 24 16.07 -1.96 3.19
N ASN A 25 15.74 -2.88 2.29
CA ASN A 25 14.35 -3.15 1.91
C ASN A 25 13.91 -4.47 2.53
N THR A 26 12.89 -4.43 3.37
CA THR A 26 12.30 -5.62 3.98
C THR A 26 11.05 -6.03 3.21
N PHE A 27 11.01 -7.26 2.72
CA PHE A 27 9.88 -7.84 1.99
C PHE A 27 9.26 -8.97 2.80
N GLY A 28 7.95 -8.92 3.01
CA GLY A 28 7.17 -10.01 3.56
C GLY A 28 6.36 -10.71 2.47
N ALA A 29 6.56 -12.01 2.28
CA ALA A 29 5.81 -12.81 1.33
C ALA A 29 4.98 -13.88 2.05
N PHE A 30 3.68 -13.97 1.73
CA PHE A 30 2.83 -15.09 2.14
C PHE A 30 3.01 -16.26 1.17
N ILE A 31 3.45 -17.40 1.68
CA ILE A 31 3.61 -18.61 0.85
C ILE A 31 2.37 -19.50 1.04
N ARG A 32 1.56 -19.61 0.01
CA ARG A 32 0.35 -20.44 0.06
C ARG A 32 0.71 -21.93 0.05
N GLY A 33 0.10 -22.69 0.97
CA GLY A 33 0.26 -24.14 1.03
C GLY A 33 1.42 -24.65 1.92
N GLU A 34 2.34 -23.78 2.34
CA GLU A 34 3.56 -24.17 3.05
C GLU A 34 3.51 -23.89 4.57
N GLY A 35 2.33 -23.71 5.14
CA GLY A 35 2.14 -23.46 6.58
C GLY A 35 2.08 -24.72 7.42
N GLY A 36 2.09 -24.55 8.75
CA GLY A 36 1.89 -25.66 9.70
C GLY A 36 3.17 -26.26 10.29
N PHE A 37 4.33 -25.64 10.06
CA PHE A 37 5.63 -26.08 10.59
C PHE A 37 5.91 -25.65 12.05
N GLY A 38 4.92 -25.03 12.75
CA GLY A 38 5.03 -24.72 14.18
C GLY A 38 5.87 -23.48 14.53
N GLY A 39 6.09 -22.57 13.58
CA GLY A 39 6.74 -21.28 13.86
C GLY A 39 5.90 -20.34 14.72
N ASP A 40 6.54 -19.34 15.32
CA ASP A 40 5.88 -18.33 16.15
C ASP A 40 4.80 -17.58 15.36
N ARG A 41 3.66 -17.36 16.02
CA ARG A 41 2.62 -16.53 15.48
C ARG A 41 3.07 -15.07 15.56
N GLY A 42 3.34 -14.47 14.41
CA GLY A 42 3.69 -13.05 14.33
C GLY A 42 2.60 -12.14 14.95
N PRO A 43 2.88 -10.85 15.11
CA PRO A 43 1.95 -9.90 15.69
C PRO A 43 0.62 -9.94 14.94
N SER A 44 -0.45 -10.23 15.66
CA SER A 44 -1.80 -10.35 15.12
C SER A 44 -2.76 -9.48 15.93
N GLY A 45 -3.68 -8.83 15.26
CA GLY A 45 -4.68 -7.98 15.88
C GLY A 45 -5.03 -6.79 15.00
N PRO A 46 -6.10 -6.06 15.33
CA PRO A 46 -6.44 -4.84 14.64
C PRO A 46 -5.35 -3.79 14.90
N LYS A 47 -4.76 -3.25 13.82
CA LYS A 47 -3.80 -2.14 13.85
C LYS A 47 -4.36 -1.04 12.96
N ASN A 48 -4.27 0.20 13.42
CA ASN A 48 -4.67 1.36 12.63
C ASN A 48 -6.11 1.24 12.08
N VAL A 49 -7.05 0.86 12.93
CA VAL A 49 -8.46 0.70 12.54
C VAL A 49 -9.10 2.09 12.48
N PRO A 50 -9.78 2.44 11.38
CA PRO A 50 -10.57 3.67 11.32
C PRO A 50 -11.57 3.77 12.46
N PRO A 51 -11.67 4.92 13.15
CA PRO A 51 -12.67 5.12 14.21
C PRO A 51 -14.10 5.17 13.62
N GLU A 52 -15.10 4.90 14.48
CA GLU A 52 -16.53 4.91 14.09
C GLU A 52 -17.13 6.33 13.88
N ARG A 53 -16.30 7.32 13.63
CA ARG A 53 -16.69 8.69 13.29
C ARG A 53 -16.42 9.00 11.83
N ALA A 54 -17.05 10.03 11.29
CA ALA A 54 -16.73 10.52 9.95
C ALA A 54 -15.24 10.88 9.84
N PRO A 55 -14.60 10.67 8.68
CA PRO A 55 -13.24 11.12 8.44
C PRO A 55 -13.14 12.65 8.57
N ASP A 56 -12.02 13.12 9.09
CA ASP A 56 -11.74 14.56 9.20
C ASP A 56 -11.44 15.17 7.83
N GLU A 57 -10.82 14.38 6.94
CA GLU A 57 -10.50 14.77 5.57
C GLU A 57 -10.75 13.61 4.61
N VAL A 58 -11.22 13.94 3.41
CA VAL A 58 -11.39 13.02 2.30
C VAL A 58 -10.74 13.62 1.06
N VAL A 59 -9.90 12.84 0.38
CA VAL A 59 -9.29 13.24 -0.89
C VAL A 59 -9.61 12.21 -1.95
N GLU A 60 -10.17 12.68 -3.07
CA GLU A 60 -10.45 11.86 -4.23
C GLU A 60 -9.45 12.15 -5.34
N MET A 61 -8.83 11.10 -5.87
CA MET A 61 -7.88 11.22 -6.99
C MET A 61 -8.26 10.23 -8.08
N GLN A 62 -8.48 10.74 -9.28
CA GLN A 62 -8.72 9.93 -10.46
C GLN A 62 -7.40 9.40 -11.00
N THR A 63 -7.26 8.08 -11.13
CA THR A 63 -6.15 7.48 -11.86
C THR A 63 -6.41 7.54 -13.37
N LEU A 64 -5.34 7.52 -14.16
CA LEU A 64 -5.47 7.51 -15.62
C LEU A 64 -5.71 6.09 -16.13
N PRO A 65 -6.43 5.90 -17.25
CA PRO A 65 -6.54 4.58 -17.89
C PRO A 65 -5.17 3.96 -18.22
N GLN A 66 -4.16 4.79 -18.53
CA GLN A 66 -2.78 4.37 -18.79
C GLN A 66 -1.86 4.44 -17.54
N GLN A 67 -2.42 4.61 -16.34
CA GLN A 67 -1.64 4.83 -15.11
C GLN A 67 -0.61 3.71 -14.86
N ALA A 68 -0.96 2.47 -15.12
CA ALA A 68 -0.04 1.34 -14.95
C ALA A 68 1.15 1.40 -15.93
N ALA A 69 0.92 1.82 -17.18
CA ALA A 69 1.99 1.99 -18.16
C ALA A 69 2.96 3.12 -17.76
N ILE A 70 2.44 4.20 -17.16
CA ILE A 70 3.26 5.30 -16.65
C ILE A 70 4.06 4.83 -15.42
N TYR A 71 3.40 4.20 -14.45
CA TYR A 71 4.04 3.73 -13.22
C TYR A 71 5.13 2.70 -13.49
N ARG A 72 4.94 1.84 -14.49
CA ARG A 72 5.92 0.85 -14.94
C ARG A 72 7.30 1.47 -15.25
N LEU A 73 7.36 2.74 -15.65
CA LEU A 73 8.61 3.45 -15.91
C LEU A 73 9.45 3.66 -14.66
N SER A 74 8.86 3.54 -13.46
CA SER A 74 9.57 3.58 -12.16
C SER A 74 10.32 2.28 -11.83
N GLY A 75 10.26 1.26 -12.71
CA GLY A 75 11.06 0.03 -12.58
C GLY A 75 10.25 -1.25 -12.39
N ASP A 76 9.03 -1.21 -11.89
CA ASP A 76 8.18 -2.40 -11.75
C ASP A 76 7.55 -2.78 -13.10
N ARG A 77 8.17 -3.77 -13.75
CA ARG A 77 7.79 -4.27 -15.07
C ARG A 77 6.95 -5.54 -15.02
N ASN A 78 6.39 -5.90 -13.87
CA ASN A 78 5.55 -7.09 -13.73
C ASN A 78 4.41 -7.07 -14.77
N PRO A 79 4.29 -8.11 -15.61
CA PRO A 79 3.28 -8.18 -16.65
C PRO A 79 1.84 -8.18 -16.13
N LEU A 80 1.60 -8.50 -14.87
CA LEU A 80 0.31 -8.44 -14.20
C LEU A 80 -0.41 -7.09 -14.37
N HIS A 81 0.37 -6.03 -14.52
CA HIS A 81 -0.14 -4.67 -14.55
C HIS A 81 -0.39 -4.13 -15.97
N ILE A 82 -0.03 -4.90 -17.01
CA ILE A 82 -0.15 -4.41 -18.39
C ILE A 82 -0.61 -5.49 -19.39
N ASP A 83 -0.35 -6.78 -19.12
CA ASP A 83 -0.71 -7.88 -20.02
C ASP A 83 -2.04 -8.52 -19.59
N PRO A 84 -3.11 -8.40 -20.42
CA PRO A 84 -4.41 -9.00 -20.11
C PRO A 84 -4.36 -10.53 -19.97
N ASN A 85 -3.49 -11.22 -20.72
CA ASN A 85 -3.39 -12.67 -20.64
C ASN A 85 -2.74 -13.10 -19.33
N PHE A 86 -1.70 -12.39 -18.92
CA PHE A 86 -1.05 -12.63 -17.61
C PHE A 86 -2.00 -12.32 -16.45
N ALA A 87 -2.77 -11.22 -16.54
CA ALA A 87 -3.76 -10.88 -15.53
C ALA A 87 -4.83 -11.97 -15.37
N LYS A 88 -5.34 -12.52 -16.48
CA LYS A 88 -6.29 -13.65 -16.46
C LYS A 88 -5.70 -14.90 -15.81
N MET A 89 -4.46 -15.25 -16.12
CA MET A 89 -3.77 -16.38 -15.47
C MET A 89 -3.63 -16.18 -13.96
N ALA A 90 -3.46 -14.94 -13.53
CA ALA A 90 -3.40 -14.55 -12.11
C ALA A 90 -4.79 -14.44 -11.44
N GLY A 91 -5.89 -14.67 -12.18
CA GLY A 91 -7.26 -14.66 -11.66
C GLY A 91 -7.95 -13.29 -11.70
N TYR A 92 -7.46 -12.35 -12.51
CA TYR A 92 -8.07 -11.04 -12.72
C TYR A 92 -8.64 -10.90 -14.13
N ASP A 93 -9.79 -10.25 -14.28
CA ASP A 93 -10.43 -10.04 -15.58
C ASP A 93 -9.65 -9.09 -16.49
N GLN A 94 -8.85 -8.21 -15.91
CA GLN A 94 -8.01 -7.22 -16.59
C GLN A 94 -6.77 -6.87 -15.76
N PRO A 95 -5.73 -6.24 -16.36
CA PRO A 95 -4.57 -5.76 -15.62
C PRO A 95 -4.95 -4.84 -14.45
N ILE A 96 -4.32 -5.07 -13.32
CA ILE A 96 -4.54 -4.28 -12.10
C ILE A 96 -3.48 -3.19 -11.98
N LEU A 97 -3.81 -2.10 -11.27
CA LEU A 97 -2.82 -1.05 -10.96
C LEU A 97 -1.82 -1.56 -9.93
N HIS A 98 -0.57 -1.14 -10.05
CA HIS A 98 0.47 -1.43 -9.06
C HIS A 98 0.06 -0.94 -7.67
N GLY A 99 0.22 -1.79 -6.66
CA GLY A 99 -0.11 -1.43 -5.28
C GLY A 99 0.64 -0.19 -4.81
N LEU A 100 1.94 -0.10 -5.11
CA LEU A 100 2.76 1.07 -4.73
C LEU A 100 2.36 2.35 -5.48
N CYS A 101 1.71 2.27 -6.63
CA CYS A 101 1.10 3.44 -7.27
C CYS A 101 -0.06 3.97 -6.44
N SER A 102 -0.94 3.08 -5.96
CA SER A 102 -2.04 3.45 -5.05
C SER A 102 -1.52 3.99 -3.71
N PHE A 103 -0.44 3.42 -3.19
CA PHE A 103 0.28 3.92 -2.02
C PHE A 103 0.75 5.37 -2.23
N GLY A 104 1.33 5.68 -3.39
CA GLY A 104 1.75 7.05 -3.74
C GLY A 104 0.59 8.05 -3.78
N HIS A 105 -0.61 7.63 -4.23
CA HIS A 105 -1.81 8.48 -4.18
C HIS A 105 -2.22 8.80 -2.74
N VAL A 106 -2.18 7.81 -1.86
CA VAL A 106 -2.47 8.02 -0.42
C VAL A 106 -1.42 8.92 0.24
N ALA A 107 -0.13 8.68 -0.04
CA ALA A 107 0.95 9.55 0.45
C ALA A 107 0.72 11.01 0.03
N ARG A 108 0.37 11.23 -1.25
CA ARG A 108 0.05 12.57 -1.77
C ARG A 108 -1.14 13.20 -1.04
N ALA A 109 -2.19 12.43 -0.73
CA ALA A 109 -3.35 12.94 0.02
C ALA A 109 -2.93 13.46 1.40
N VAL A 110 -2.12 12.69 2.14
CA VAL A 110 -1.58 13.09 3.45
C VAL A 110 -0.73 14.35 3.33
N ILE A 111 0.20 14.39 2.37
CA ILE A 111 1.09 15.54 2.16
C ILE A 111 0.28 16.81 1.87
N GLN A 112 -0.75 16.70 1.03
CA GLN A 112 -1.60 17.85 0.70
C GLN A 112 -2.40 18.37 1.88
N LYS A 113 -2.93 17.47 2.73
CA LYS A 113 -3.87 17.85 3.79
C LYS A 113 -3.20 18.16 5.13
N TYR A 114 -2.11 17.48 5.45
CA TYR A 114 -1.50 17.55 6.77
C TYR A 114 -0.05 18.04 6.79
N CYS A 115 0.62 18.04 5.62
CA CYS A 115 2.01 18.47 5.55
C CYS A 115 2.20 19.84 4.87
N GLY A 116 1.11 20.49 4.43
CA GLY A 116 1.21 21.78 3.72
C GLY A 116 1.90 21.69 2.35
N GLY A 117 1.94 20.50 1.75
CA GLY A 117 2.64 20.25 0.49
C GLY A 117 4.12 19.86 0.65
N ASP A 118 4.65 19.89 1.86
CA ASP A 118 6.03 19.52 2.18
C ASP A 118 6.14 18.01 2.42
N SER A 119 6.78 17.30 1.48
CA SER A 119 6.97 15.85 1.55
C SER A 119 7.88 15.43 2.72
N ASP A 120 8.81 16.29 3.16
CA ASP A 120 9.75 15.98 4.22
C ASP A 120 9.08 15.85 5.60
N ARG A 121 7.86 16.36 5.71
CA ARG A 121 7.03 16.19 6.91
C ARG A 121 6.36 14.82 7.01
N LEU A 122 6.20 14.08 5.93
CA LEU A 122 5.71 12.69 5.97
C LEU A 122 6.86 11.76 6.37
N LYS A 123 6.85 11.25 7.61
CA LYS A 123 7.94 10.43 8.15
C LYS A 123 7.71 8.94 7.97
N VAL A 124 6.47 8.48 8.16
CA VAL A 124 6.11 7.07 8.02
C VAL A 124 4.76 6.98 7.33
N LEU A 125 4.64 6.03 6.43
CA LEU A 125 3.35 5.60 5.88
C LEU A 125 3.30 4.08 5.93
N ASP A 126 2.39 3.55 6.73
CA ASP A 126 2.16 2.13 6.96
C ASP A 126 0.80 1.75 6.37
N VAL A 127 0.75 0.74 5.50
CA VAL A 127 -0.49 0.30 4.86
C VAL A 127 -0.53 -1.20 4.69
N ARG A 128 -1.74 -1.75 4.62
CA ARG A 128 -2.00 -3.10 4.14
C ARG A 128 -2.76 -3.03 2.82
N PHE A 129 -2.22 -3.67 1.79
CA PHE A 129 -2.93 -3.87 0.53
C PHE A 129 -4.02 -4.92 0.73
N SER A 130 -5.29 -4.52 0.65
CA SER A 130 -6.45 -5.35 0.95
C SER A 130 -7.40 -5.56 -0.22
N GLY A 131 -7.23 -4.80 -1.30
CA GLY A 131 -8.07 -4.90 -2.50
C GLY A 131 -7.33 -4.44 -3.75
N VAL A 132 -8.04 -4.49 -4.86
CA VAL A 132 -7.52 -4.24 -6.20
C VAL A 132 -8.00 -2.90 -6.73
N VAL A 133 -7.08 -2.14 -7.33
CA VAL A 133 -7.39 -0.92 -8.10
C VAL A 133 -7.15 -1.22 -9.56
N PHE A 134 -8.09 -0.86 -10.43
CA PHE A 134 -7.89 -0.90 -11.87
C PHE A 134 -7.43 0.46 -12.41
N PRO A 135 -6.58 0.49 -13.44
CA PRO A 135 -6.28 1.73 -14.12
C PRO A 135 -7.56 2.44 -14.58
N GLY A 136 -7.72 3.72 -14.24
CA GLY A 136 -8.96 4.47 -14.46
C GLY A 136 -9.90 4.51 -13.25
N ASP A 137 -9.62 3.76 -12.17
CA ASP A 137 -10.39 3.90 -10.93
C ASP A 137 -10.07 5.21 -10.21
N LYS A 138 -11.04 5.70 -9.46
CA LYS A 138 -10.86 6.76 -8.49
C LYS A 138 -10.38 6.15 -7.17
N ILE A 139 -9.33 6.71 -6.58
CA ILE A 139 -8.87 6.39 -5.23
C ILE A 139 -9.40 7.46 -4.28
N ILE A 140 -10.16 7.04 -3.28
CA ILE A 140 -10.77 7.88 -2.26
C ILE A 140 -10.03 7.58 -0.96
N THR A 141 -9.23 8.53 -0.49
CA THR A 141 -8.48 8.43 0.76
C THR A 141 -9.25 9.14 1.87
N GLU A 142 -9.68 8.37 2.84
CA GLU A 142 -10.33 8.83 4.07
C GLU A 142 -9.27 8.91 5.17
N MET A 143 -9.28 10.00 5.95
CA MET A 143 -8.24 10.33 6.92
C MET A 143 -8.84 10.79 8.22
N TRP A 144 -8.34 10.25 9.36
CA TRP A 144 -8.72 10.60 10.72
C TRP A 144 -7.49 11.07 11.49
N LYS A 145 -7.49 12.30 11.95
CA LYS A 145 -6.42 12.86 12.76
C LYS A 145 -6.58 12.38 14.21
N GLU A 146 -5.67 11.53 14.68
CA GLU A 146 -5.66 11.01 16.05
C GLU A 146 -4.77 11.84 16.98
N SER A 147 -3.76 12.51 16.43
CA SER A 147 -2.91 13.46 17.16
C SER A 147 -2.26 14.46 16.19
N ASP A 148 -1.39 15.33 16.68
CA ASP A 148 -0.65 16.28 15.82
C ASP A 148 0.35 15.58 14.89
N SER A 149 0.73 14.35 15.18
CA SER A 149 1.69 13.57 14.39
C SER A 149 1.14 12.29 13.80
N GLN A 150 -0.09 11.87 14.15
CA GLN A 150 -0.63 10.59 13.69
C GLN A 150 -1.98 10.72 13.01
N ILE A 151 -2.06 10.15 11.82
CA ILE A 151 -3.26 10.13 10.96
C ILE A 151 -3.58 8.67 10.66
N ILE A 152 -4.77 8.21 11.01
CA ILE A 152 -5.31 6.92 10.56
C ILE A 152 -5.87 7.09 9.15
N LEU A 153 -5.73 6.08 8.32
CA LEU A 153 -6.05 6.13 6.90
C LEU A 153 -6.85 4.91 6.46
N GLN A 154 -7.68 5.13 5.46
CA GLN A 154 -8.27 4.07 4.65
C GLN A 154 -8.40 4.57 3.22
N ALA A 155 -8.13 3.72 2.24
CA ALA A 155 -8.42 4.06 0.86
C ALA A 155 -9.39 3.06 0.25
N LYS A 156 -10.34 3.59 -0.53
CA LYS A 156 -11.33 2.81 -1.27
C LYS A 156 -11.46 3.30 -2.70
N THR A 157 -12.03 2.47 -3.56
CA THR A 157 -12.40 2.88 -4.92
C THR A 157 -13.80 3.50 -4.94
N GLN A 158 -14.19 4.07 -6.08
CA GLN A 158 -15.57 4.55 -6.31
C GLN A 158 -16.64 3.44 -6.19
N ARG A 159 -16.22 2.16 -6.23
CA ARG A 159 -17.11 1.01 -6.00
C ARG A 159 -17.38 0.72 -4.51
N GLY A 160 -16.74 1.48 -3.60
CA GLY A 160 -16.82 1.26 -2.16
C GLY A 160 -15.88 0.17 -1.62
N GLU A 161 -15.10 -0.47 -2.49
CA GLU A 161 -14.14 -1.52 -2.09
C GLU A 161 -12.93 -0.91 -1.39
N VAL A 162 -12.62 -1.39 -0.18
CA VAL A 162 -11.42 -0.99 0.56
C VAL A 162 -10.19 -1.65 -0.07
N VAL A 163 -9.27 -0.83 -0.55
CA VAL A 163 -8.07 -1.28 -1.27
C VAL A 163 -6.79 -1.12 -0.45
N LEU A 164 -6.75 -0.13 0.45
CA LEU A 164 -5.72 0.01 1.46
C LEU A 164 -6.38 0.12 2.84
N SER A 165 -5.97 -0.74 3.76
CA SER A 165 -6.52 -0.84 5.11
C SER A 165 -5.43 -0.87 6.17
N ASN A 166 -5.82 -0.84 7.45
CA ASN A 166 -4.90 -0.87 8.59
C ASN A 166 -3.77 0.17 8.44
N ALA A 167 -4.11 1.32 7.86
CA ALA A 167 -3.14 2.29 7.41
C ALA A 167 -3.00 3.46 8.36
N ALA A 168 -1.79 3.96 8.53
CA ALA A 168 -1.50 5.17 9.29
C ALA A 168 -0.33 5.93 8.67
N ALA A 169 -0.35 7.24 8.84
CA ALA A 169 0.77 8.10 8.55
C ALA A 169 1.29 8.75 9.84
N THR A 170 2.62 8.85 9.96
CA THR A 170 3.27 9.69 10.96
C THR A 170 3.88 10.90 10.26
N ILE A 171 3.55 12.08 10.74
CA ILE A 171 4.04 13.34 10.20
C ILE A 171 4.89 14.09 11.24
N ALA A 172 5.80 14.93 10.79
CA ALA A 172 6.48 15.87 11.66
C ALA A 172 5.48 16.94 12.15
N ALA A 173 5.54 17.24 13.43
CA ALA A 173 4.75 18.31 14.06
C ALA A 173 5.13 19.69 13.51
#